data_89b592fc8e049661a71f4a7aaa6d6dd3
#
_entry.id   89b592fc8e049661a71f4a7aaa6d6dd3
#
_cell.length_a   1.000
_cell.length_b   1.000
_cell.length_c   1.000
_cell.angle_alpha   90.00
_cell.angle_beta   90.00
_cell.angle_gamma   90.00
#
_symmetry.space_group_name_H-M   'P 1'
#
loop_
_entity.id
_entity.type
_entity.pdbx_description
1 polymer ?
#
loop_
_entity_poly.entity_id
_entity_poly.type
_entity_poly.pdbx_seq_one_letter_code
_entity_poly.pdbx_strand_id
1 'polypeptide(L)'
;SQLRRNYVDGIRANFNNGRFGLSLGLHDGYWVGDDFNDDNLALDLAASLMIIPGLEARLGYAHQDTTSTGSEDDISHLNAWVEYDTGNLTLALEYDDFDVLGTDIWDIMLLGNYQFSPLFGLTLKYAHEDLENTTVNLDSDRISLALLFSLTDQFAFNIEYSHTEFDVSGVGDGDADELYFQGLFNF
;
A
#
# COMPACT_ATOMS: atom_id res chain seq x y z
N SER A 1 -4.37 -2.98 5.64
CA SER A 1 -3.52 -2.65 6.79
C SER A 1 -4.35 -2.65 8.06
N GLN A 2 -3.97 -3.45 9.06
CA GLN A 2 -4.67 -3.57 10.35
C GLN A 2 -4.29 -2.45 11.34
N LEU A 3 -3.36 -1.57 10.98
CA LEU A 3 -2.87 -0.49 11.82
C LEU A 3 -3.69 0.80 11.70
N ARG A 4 -4.62 0.88 10.76
CA ARG A 4 -5.45 2.09 10.59
C ARG A 4 -6.70 2.04 11.46
N ARG A 5 -7.04 3.17 12.06
CA ARG A 5 -8.37 3.43 12.63
C ARG A 5 -9.41 3.42 11.52
N ASN A 6 -10.61 2.95 11.83
CA ASN A 6 -11.70 2.88 10.86
C ASN A 6 -12.28 4.25 10.49
N TYR A 7 -12.04 5.28 11.30
CA TYR A 7 -12.47 6.67 11.09
C TYR A 7 -11.55 7.61 11.86
N VAL A 8 -11.46 8.84 11.37
CA VAL A 8 -10.69 9.93 11.94
C VAL A 8 -11.56 11.18 11.94
N ASP A 9 -11.40 12.02 12.96
CA ASP A 9 -12.03 13.34 13.03
C ASP A 9 -11.08 14.39 12.45
N GLY A 10 -11.54 15.13 11.46
CA GLY A 10 -10.65 16.09 10.80
C GLY A 10 -11.28 16.82 9.61
N ILE A 11 -10.46 17.57 8.93
CA ILE A 11 -10.82 18.35 7.73
C ILE A 11 -9.94 17.89 6.58
N ARG A 12 -10.54 17.62 5.43
CA ARG A 12 -9.84 17.32 4.19
C ARG A 12 -10.29 18.24 3.07
N ALA A 13 -9.32 18.79 2.34
CA ALA A 13 -9.54 19.54 1.11
C ALA A 13 -9.01 18.72 -0.08
N ASN A 14 -9.80 18.61 -1.14
CA ASN A 14 -9.43 17.89 -2.35
C ASN A 14 -9.65 18.79 -3.58
N PHE A 15 -8.70 18.76 -4.48
CA PHE A 15 -8.78 19.35 -5.80
C PHE A 15 -8.45 18.30 -6.85
N ASN A 16 -9.24 18.23 -7.92
CA ASN A 16 -8.95 17.36 -9.07
C ASN A 16 -9.53 17.97 -10.33
N ASN A 17 -8.73 18.08 -11.40
CA ASN A 17 -9.13 18.58 -12.70
C ASN A 17 -9.03 17.53 -13.82
N GLY A 18 -8.87 16.25 -13.46
CA GLY A 18 -8.71 15.14 -14.38
C GLY A 18 -7.27 14.91 -14.87
N ARG A 19 -6.37 15.89 -14.75
CA ARG A 19 -4.95 15.74 -15.05
C ARG A 19 -4.07 15.84 -13.82
N PHE A 20 -4.45 16.70 -12.89
CA PHE A 20 -3.73 16.94 -11.65
C PHE A 20 -4.71 16.84 -10.47
N GLY A 21 -4.33 16.11 -9.46
CA GLY A 21 -5.03 15.99 -8.18
C GLY A 21 -4.16 16.46 -7.02
N LEU A 22 -4.77 17.05 -6.02
CA LEU A 22 -4.16 17.44 -4.75
C LEU A 22 -5.13 17.15 -3.61
N SER A 23 -4.63 16.59 -2.52
CA SER A 23 -5.36 16.36 -1.28
C SER A 23 -4.54 16.88 -0.11
N LEU A 24 -5.19 17.53 0.83
CA LEU A 24 -4.64 17.99 2.10
C LEU A 24 -5.60 17.61 3.21
N GLY A 25 -5.13 16.91 4.23
CA GLY A 25 -5.89 16.51 5.41
C GLY A 25 -5.21 16.96 6.70
N LEU A 26 -6.03 17.39 7.66
CA LEU A 26 -5.65 17.61 9.06
C LEU A 26 -6.64 16.85 9.92
N HIS A 27 -6.18 15.98 10.80
CA HIS A 27 -7.04 15.10 11.58
C HIS A 27 -6.39 14.64 12.89
N ASP A 28 -7.13 13.89 13.70
CA ASP A 28 -6.74 13.36 15.01
C ASP A 28 -5.84 12.12 14.97
N GLY A 29 -5.32 11.78 13.79
CA GLY A 29 -4.36 10.69 13.60
C GLY A 29 -4.97 9.40 13.06
N TYR A 30 -4.13 8.64 12.34
CA TYR A 30 -4.46 7.33 11.78
C TYR A 30 -3.99 6.18 12.66
N TRP A 31 -2.91 6.38 13.40
CA TRP A 31 -2.19 5.29 14.08
C TRP A 31 -2.43 5.27 15.58
N VAL A 32 -2.37 6.43 16.22
CA VAL A 32 -2.55 6.57 17.68
C VAL A 32 -3.39 7.79 18.00
N GLY A 33 -3.98 7.82 19.20
CA GLY A 33 -4.79 8.93 19.71
C GLY A 33 -6.28 8.79 19.38
N ASP A 34 -7.11 9.46 20.18
CA ASP A 34 -8.56 9.49 20.06
C ASP A 34 -9.10 10.91 20.10
N ASP A 35 -8.29 11.87 20.54
CA ASP A 35 -8.68 13.25 20.73
C ASP A 35 -7.93 14.16 19.76
N PHE A 36 -8.65 15.11 19.17
CA PHE A 36 -8.06 16.17 18.37
C PHE A 36 -7.38 17.19 19.29
N ASN A 37 -6.08 17.06 19.47
CA ASN A 37 -5.24 17.95 20.26
C ASN A 37 -3.87 18.13 19.58
N ASP A 38 -3.02 19.00 20.17
CA ASP A 38 -1.69 19.30 19.65
C ASP A 38 -0.70 18.13 19.78
N ASP A 39 -0.98 17.14 20.65
CA ASP A 39 -0.12 15.97 20.87
C ASP A 39 -0.43 14.82 19.90
N ASN A 40 -1.52 14.88 19.13
CA ASN A 40 -1.96 13.83 18.21
C ASN A 40 -2.34 14.37 16.83
N LEU A 41 -1.92 15.58 16.50
CA LEU A 41 -2.25 16.18 15.21
C LEU A 41 -1.57 15.41 14.07
N ALA A 42 -2.35 15.03 13.09
CA ALA A 42 -1.85 14.40 11.87
C ALA A 42 -2.11 15.26 10.64
N LEU A 43 -1.13 15.27 9.77
CA LEU A 43 -1.16 15.90 8.46
C LEU A 43 -1.06 14.83 7.37
N ASP A 44 -1.91 14.88 6.36
CA ASP A 44 -1.74 14.11 5.13
C ASP A 44 -1.75 14.99 3.89
N LEU A 45 -0.85 14.70 2.97
CA LEU A 45 -0.71 15.34 1.68
C LEU A 45 -0.71 14.27 0.60
N ALA A 46 -1.40 14.50 -0.50
CA ALA A 46 -1.25 13.65 -1.68
C ALA A 46 -1.38 14.49 -2.95
N ALA A 47 -0.57 14.14 -3.94
CA ALA A 47 -0.63 14.72 -5.27
C ALA A 47 -0.68 13.60 -6.32
N SER A 48 -1.44 13.81 -7.39
CA SER A 48 -1.44 12.91 -8.55
C SER A 48 -1.28 13.71 -9.84
N LEU A 49 -0.68 13.09 -10.84
CA LEU A 49 -0.46 13.65 -12.16
C LEU A 49 -0.68 12.60 -13.23
N MET A 50 -1.62 12.84 -14.14
CA MET A 50 -1.73 12.14 -15.41
C MET A 50 -0.66 12.71 -16.36
N ILE A 51 0.45 11.99 -16.54
CA ILE A 51 1.60 12.41 -17.34
C ILE A 51 1.22 12.38 -18.84
N ILE A 52 0.74 11.23 -19.28
CA ILE A 52 0.12 10.98 -20.60
C ILE A 52 -1.11 10.08 -20.40
N PRO A 53 -2.01 9.96 -21.38
CA PRO A 53 -3.13 9.02 -21.27
C PRO A 53 -2.66 7.62 -20.88
N GLY A 54 -3.20 7.10 -19.79
CA GLY A 54 -2.87 5.80 -19.22
C GLY A 54 -1.66 5.78 -18.28
N LEU A 55 -0.84 6.84 -18.19
CA LEU A 55 0.28 6.92 -17.25
C LEU A 55 -0.01 7.95 -16.15
N GLU A 56 -0.23 7.46 -14.94
CA GLU A 56 -0.45 8.28 -13.73
C GLU A 56 0.69 8.07 -12.73
N ALA A 57 1.12 9.15 -12.09
CA ALA A 57 2.01 9.12 -10.94
C ALA A 57 1.33 9.77 -9.74
N ARG A 58 1.56 9.23 -8.55
CA ARG A 58 1.08 9.75 -7.26
C ARG A 58 2.21 9.82 -6.26
N LEU A 59 2.15 10.83 -5.39
CA LEU A 59 3.02 11.00 -4.24
C LEU A 59 2.14 11.32 -3.05
N GLY A 60 2.32 10.62 -1.95
CA GLY A 60 1.65 10.81 -0.69
C GLY A 60 2.64 11.00 0.44
N TYR A 61 2.31 11.82 1.41
CA TYR A 61 3.05 11.96 2.65
C TYR A 61 2.06 12.12 3.79
N ALA A 62 2.25 11.37 4.85
CA ALA A 62 1.49 11.52 6.09
C ALA A 62 2.45 11.63 7.26
N HIS A 63 2.10 12.46 8.23
CA HIS A 63 2.87 12.67 9.46
C HIS A 63 1.91 12.82 10.62
N GLN A 64 2.26 12.21 11.74
CA GLN A 64 1.49 12.31 12.98
C GLN A 64 2.44 12.48 14.15
N ASP A 65 2.25 13.58 14.90
CA ASP A 65 2.86 13.75 16.21
C ASP A 65 2.26 12.74 17.19
N THR A 66 3.08 12.17 18.08
CA THR A 66 2.58 11.28 19.13
C THR A 66 3.38 11.43 20.42
N THR A 67 2.65 11.60 21.52
CA THR A 67 3.22 11.71 22.88
C THR A 67 2.81 10.51 23.78
N SER A 68 2.19 9.47 23.20
CA SER A 68 1.45 8.46 23.96
C SER A 68 2.30 7.55 24.87
N THR A 69 3.63 7.58 24.77
CA THR A 69 4.51 6.67 25.54
C THR A 69 5.61 7.37 26.34
N GLY A 70 5.62 8.71 26.36
CA GLY A 70 6.67 9.46 27.05
C GLY A 70 7.98 9.58 26.26
N SER A 71 8.03 9.12 25.03
CA SER A 71 9.00 9.51 24.01
C SER A 71 8.27 10.33 22.94
N GLU A 72 8.90 11.36 22.46
CA GLU A 72 8.44 12.18 21.33
C GLU A 72 8.82 11.45 20.04
N ASP A 73 8.13 10.33 19.73
CA ASP A 73 8.40 9.58 18.52
C ASP A 73 7.26 9.87 17.53
N ASP A 74 7.59 10.58 16.47
CA ASP A 74 6.67 10.86 15.38
C ASP A 74 6.44 9.62 14.52
N ILE A 75 5.32 9.60 13.82
CA ILE A 75 5.03 8.60 12.80
C ILE A 75 5.00 9.29 11.45
N SER A 76 5.76 8.82 10.51
CA SER A 76 5.73 9.31 9.14
C SER A 76 5.55 8.20 8.11
N HIS A 77 4.96 8.55 6.97
CA HIS A 77 4.76 7.66 5.84
C HIS A 77 4.91 8.43 4.54
N LEU A 78 5.85 8.02 3.71
CA LEU A 78 5.98 8.46 2.33
C LEU A 78 5.50 7.33 1.41
N ASN A 79 4.60 7.63 0.46
CA ASN A 79 4.17 6.72 -0.59
C ASN A 79 4.44 7.35 -1.96
N ALA A 80 5.03 6.60 -2.87
CA ALA A 80 5.19 6.98 -4.26
C ALA A 80 4.68 5.85 -5.16
N TRP A 81 3.80 6.17 -6.12
CA TRP A 81 3.17 5.18 -6.97
C TRP A 81 3.11 5.67 -8.42
N VAL A 82 3.38 4.77 -9.36
CA VAL A 82 3.26 5.00 -10.79
C VAL A 82 2.53 3.83 -11.43
N GLU A 83 1.51 4.14 -12.23
CA GLU A 83 0.77 3.13 -12.99
C GLU A 83 0.68 3.51 -14.46
N TYR A 84 0.84 2.50 -15.31
CA TYR A 84 0.59 2.59 -16.73
C TYR A 84 -0.47 1.57 -17.13
N ASP A 85 -1.60 2.07 -17.65
CA ASP A 85 -2.74 1.27 -18.10
C ASP A 85 -3.03 1.53 -19.59
N THR A 86 -3.14 0.44 -20.36
CA THR A 86 -3.50 0.47 -21.79
C THR A 86 -4.82 -0.24 -22.07
N GLY A 87 -5.58 -0.56 -21.03
CA GLY A 87 -6.82 -1.34 -21.09
C GLY A 87 -6.59 -2.86 -21.04
N ASN A 88 -5.59 -3.40 -21.71
CA ASN A 88 -5.24 -4.84 -21.61
C ASN A 88 -4.00 -5.10 -20.75
N LEU A 89 -3.14 -4.10 -20.59
CA LEU A 89 -1.92 -4.19 -19.80
C LEU A 89 -1.95 -3.11 -18.72
N THR A 90 -1.80 -3.51 -17.47
CA THR A 90 -1.52 -2.61 -16.35
C THR A 90 -0.15 -2.94 -15.79
N LEU A 91 0.70 -1.94 -15.67
CA LEU A 91 2.00 -2.01 -14.98
C LEU A 91 1.97 -1.01 -13.83
N ALA A 92 2.37 -1.42 -12.64
CA ALA A 92 2.47 -0.54 -11.49
C ALA A 92 3.78 -0.73 -10.73
N LEU A 93 4.28 0.36 -10.18
CA LEU A 93 5.40 0.44 -9.26
C LEU A 93 4.94 1.25 -8.06
N GLU A 94 5.15 0.74 -6.87
CA GLU A 94 4.89 1.41 -5.60
C GLU A 94 6.13 1.35 -4.72
N TYR A 95 6.38 2.42 -3.99
CA TYR A 95 7.39 2.54 -2.97
C TYR A 95 6.74 3.15 -1.73
N ASP A 96 6.92 2.52 -0.61
CA ASP A 96 6.51 3.01 0.70
C ASP A 96 7.70 3.11 1.65
N ASP A 97 7.67 4.11 2.51
CA ASP A 97 8.68 4.35 3.53
C ASP A 97 7.96 4.83 4.80
N PHE A 98 8.10 4.06 5.86
CA PHE A 98 7.46 4.31 7.15
C PHE A 98 8.51 4.46 8.23
N ASP A 99 8.37 5.50 9.05
CA ASP A 99 8.98 5.60 10.35
C ASP A 99 7.87 5.52 11.41
N VAL A 100 7.87 4.46 12.19
CA VAL A 100 6.81 4.20 13.16
C VAL A 100 7.41 3.82 14.51
N LEU A 101 7.44 4.78 15.44
CA LEU A 101 7.87 4.57 16.84
C LEU A 101 9.27 3.91 16.95
N GLY A 102 10.23 4.38 16.15
CA GLY A 102 11.60 3.87 16.13
C GLY A 102 11.77 2.55 15.39
N THR A 103 10.84 2.26 14.48
CA THR A 103 10.93 1.18 13.50
C THR A 103 10.88 1.79 12.11
N ASP A 104 11.95 1.62 11.34
CA ASP A 104 12.04 2.00 9.94
C ASP A 104 11.57 0.83 9.07
N ILE A 105 10.65 1.08 8.16
CA ILE A 105 10.14 0.07 7.22
C ILE A 105 10.10 0.71 5.84
N TRP A 106 10.74 0.08 4.87
CA TRP A 106 10.50 0.47 3.49
C TRP A 106 10.12 -0.74 2.65
N ASP A 107 9.29 -0.51 1.66
CA ASP A 107 8.93 -1.55 0.71
C ASP A 107 8.86 -1.03 -0.73
N ILE A 108 9.02 -1.94 -1.65
CA ILE A 108 8.85 -1.71 -3.07
C ILE A 108 8.01 -2.83 -3.68
N MET A 109 7.01 -2.46 -4.48
CA MET A 109 6.17 -3.42 -5.20
C MET A 109 6.19 -3.15 -6.70
N LEU A 110 6.36 -4.21 -7.48
CA LEU A 110 6.17 -4.24 -8.93
C LEU A 110 4.98 -5.11 -9.26
N LEU A 111 4.08 -4.63 -10.09
CA LEU A 111 2.91 -5.38 -10.56
C LEU A 111 2.78 -5.28 -12.07
N GLY A 112 2.54 -6.43 -12.69
CA GLY A 112 2.13 -6.51 -14.09
C GLY A 112 0.86 -7.35 -14.21
N ASN A 113 -0.20 -6.77 -14.78
CA ASN A 113 -1.43 -7.47 -15.12
C ASN A 113 -1.63 -7.45 -16.64
N TYR A 114 -1.98 -8.58 -17.21
CA TYR A 114 -2.35 -8.66 -18.62
C TYR A 114 -3.67 -9.41 -18.81
N GLN A 115 -4.63 -8.75 -19.47
CA GLN A 115 -5.91 -9.31 -19.83
C GLN A 115 -5.84 -9.93 -21.24
N PHE A 116 -5.77 -11.26 -21.32
CA PHE A 116 -5.67 -11.99 -22.58
C PHE A 116 -6.99 -12.02 -23.34
N SER A 117 -8.11 -12.03 -22.60
CA SER A 117 -9.46 -12.01 -23.13
C SER A 117 -10.43 -11.45 -22.07
N PRO A 118 -11.68 -11.15 -22.42
CA PRO A 118 -12.68 -10.75 -21.41
C PRO A 118 -12.88 -11.80 -20.29
N LEU A 119 -12.49 -13.05 -20.53
CA LEU A 119 -12.70 -14.16 -19.59
C LEU A 119 -11.46 -14.50 -18.77
N PHE A 120 -10.25 -14.09 -19.21
CA PHE A 120 -9.00 -14.54 -18.59
C PHE A 120 -7.94 -13.47 -18.56
N GLY A 121 -7.37 -13.27 -17.38
CA GLY A 121 -6.22 -12.41 -17.11
C GLY A 121 -5.18 -13.07 -16.22
N LEU A 122 -3.99 -12.49 -16.18
CA LEU A 122 -2.86 -12.91 -15.38
C LEU A 122 -2.26 -11.71 -14.67
N THR A 123 -1.95 -11.86 -13.38
CA THR A 123 -1.16 -10.87 -12.61
C THR A 123 0.11 -11.51 -12.10
N LEU A 124 1.22 -10.84 -12.29
CA LEU A 124 2.50 -11.13 -11.63
C LEU A 124 2.83 -9.95 -10.72
N LYS A 125 3.22 -10.23 -9.48
CA LYS A 125 3.64 -9.25 -8.50
C LYS A 125 4.95 -9.68 -7.84
N TYR A 126 5.85 -8.74 -7.66
CA TYR A 126 7.01 -8.84 -6.80
C TYR A 126 6.92 -7.76 -5.72
N ALA A 127 7.22 -8.10 -4.50
CA ALA A 127 7.34 -7.16 -3.39
C ALA A 127 8.60 -7.48 -2.58
N HIS A 128 9.31 -6.44 -2.16
CA HIS A 128 10.41 -6.50 -1.22
C HIS A 128 10.10 -5.57 -0.06
N GLU A 129 10.33 -6.01 1.16
CA GLU A 129 10.14 -5.27 2.40
C GLU A 129 11.38 -5.43 3.27
N ASP A 130 11.87 -4.32 3.79
CA ASP A 130 12.93 -4.26 4.78
C ASP A 130 12.41 -3.55 6.02
N LEU A 131 12.56 -4.16 7.18
CA LEU A 131 12.15 -3.62 8.47
C LEU A 131 13.34 -3.63 9.42
N GLU A 132 13.69 -2.46 9.93
CA GLU A 132 14.75 -2.27 10.89
C GLU A 132 14.24 -1.64 12.19
N ASN A 133 14.57 -2.25 13.31
CA ASN A 133 14.43 -1.64 14.61
C ASN A 133 15.57 -2.04 15.54
N THR A 134 15.60 -1.50 16.77
CA THR A 134 16.67 -1.76 17.76
C THR A 134 16.80 -3.22 18.17
N THR A 135 15.86 -4.09 17.84
CA THR A 135 15.76 -5.47 18.34
C THR A 135 15.78 -6.50 17.23
N VAL A 136 15.14 -6.20 16.10
CA VAL A 136 14.91 -7.15 15.01
C VAL A 136 15.07 -6.44 13.67
N ASN A 137 15.79 -7.05 12.72
CA ASN A 137 15.75 -6.68 11.32
C ASN A 137 15.08 -7.82 10.56
N LEU A 138 14.17 -7.49 9.68
CA LEU A 138 13.48 -8.42 8.78
C LEU A 138 13.68 -7.95 7.35
N ASP A 139 14.17 -8.83 6.51
CA ASP A 139 14.22 -8.69 5.05
C ASP A 139 13.28 -9.72 4.45
N SER A 140 12.44 -9.32 3.48
CA SER A 140 11.43 -10.21 2.90
C SER A 140 11.25 -9.94 1.42
N ASP A 141 11.32 -11.01 0.61
CA ASP A 141 11.03 -11.02 -0.81
C ASP A 141 9.81 -11.88 -1.10
N ARG A 142 8.84 -11.35 -1.86
CA ARG A 142 7.62 -12.08 -2.22
C ARG A 142 7.34 -12.02 -3.71
N ILE A 143 7.14 -13.19 -4.32
CA ILE A 143 6.63 -13.31 -5.69
C ILE A 143 5.23 -13.92 -5.64
N SER A 144 4.29 -13.29 -6.35
CA SER A 144 2.90 -13.77 -6.45
C SER A 144 2.47 -13.88 -7.91
N LEU A 145 1.74 -14.94 -8.23
CA LEU A 145 1.12 -15.18 -9.53
C LEU A 145 -0.37 -15.40 -9.34
N ALA A 146 -1.21 -14.59 -9.98
CA ALA A 146 -2.66 -14.72 -9.92
C ALA A 146 -3.26 -14.98 -11.30
N LEU A 147 -4.12 -15.99 -11.37
CA LEU A 147 -4.99 -16.31 -12.52
C LEU A 147 -6.37 -15.71 -12.26
N LEU A 148 -6.85 -14.88 -13.17
CA LEU A 148 -8.09 -14.14 -13.04
C LEU A 148 -9.09 -14.66 -14.08
N PHE A 149 -10.25 -15.14 -13.62
CA PHE A 149 -11.30 -15.70 -14.48
C PHE A 149 -12.60 -14.91 -14.29
N SER A 150 -13.10 -14.26 -15.33
CA SER A 150 -14.42 -13.63 -15.39
C SER A 150 -15.40 -14.57 -16.09
N LEU A 151 -16.06 -15.45 -15.33
CA LEU A 151 -16.87 -16.53 -15.91
C LEU A 151 -18.23 -16.03 -16.43
N THR A 152 -18.77 -15.01 -15.76
CA THR A 152 -20.00 -14.30 -16.18
C THR A 152 -19.90 -12.84 -15.74
N ASP A 153 -20.84 -11.99 -16.17
CA ASP A 153 -20.94 -10.59 -15.69
C ASP A 153 -21.16 -10.48 -14.18
N GLN A 154 -21.60 -11.55 -13.53
CA GLN A 154 -21.93 -11.59 -12.10
C GLN A 154 -20.97 -12.44 -11.28
N PHE A 155 -20.11 -13.25 -11.93
CA PHE A 155 -19.22 -14.17 -11.22
C PHE A 155 -17.81 -14.14 -11.79
N ALA A 156 -16.84 -13.80 -10.91
CA ALA A 156 -15.42 -13.95 -11.16
C ALA A 156 -14.77 -14.91 -10.14
N PHE A 157 -13.67 -15.54 -10.55
CA PHE A 157 -12.92 -16.47 -9.73
C PHE A 157 -11.43 -16.24 -9.91
N ASN A 158 -10.68 -16.13 -8.80
CA ASN A 158 -9.25 -15.92 -8.80
C ASN A 158 -8.53 -17.06 -8.09
N ILE A 159 -7.36 -17.42 -8.59
CA ILE A 159 -6.41 -18.31 -7.93
C ILE A 159 -5.09 -17.56 -7.85
N GLU A 160 -4.53 -17.42 -6.65
CA GLU A 160 -3.23 -16.80 -6.44
C GLU A 160 -2.31 -17.77 -5.69
N TYR A 161 -1.10 -17.92 -6.20
CA TYR A 161 0.03 -18.54 -5.51
C TYR A 161 1.05 -17.48 -5.18
N SER A 162 1.58 -17.53 -3.96
CA SER A 162 2.66 -16.66 -3.50
C SER A 162 3.76 -17.49 -2.85
N HIS A 163 4.99 -17.11 -3.13
CA HIS A 163 6.18 -17.60 -2.46
C HIS A 163 6.87 -16.42 -1.79
N THR A 164 7.20 -16.56 -0.51
CA THR A 164 7.88 -15.53 0.29
C THR A 164 9.16 -16.13 0.87
N GLU A 165 10.29 -15.50 0.65
CA GLU A 165 11.55 -15.73 1.34
C GLU A 165 11.74 -14.62 2.38
N PHE A 166 12.25 -14.93 3.56
CA PHE A 166 12.53 -13.96 4.60
C PHE A 166 13.77 -14.31 5.43
N ASP A 167 14.48 -13.27 5.86
CA ASP A 167 15.59 -13.36 6.82
C ASP A 167 15.26 -12.51 8.05
N VAL A 168 15.39 -13.10 9.23
CA VAL A 168 15.16 -12.41 10.51
C VAL A 168 16.43 -12.43 11.32
N SER A 169 16.99 -11.26 11.61
CA SER A 169 18.23 -11.14 12.37
C SER A 169 18.16 -11.86 13.72
N GLY A 170 19.12 -12.74 13.99
CA GLY A 170 19.19 -13.53 15.23
C GLY A 170 18.26 -14.76 15.28
N VAL A 171 17.42 -14.97 14.26
CA VAL A 171 16.55 -16.16 14.13
C VAL A 171 16.96 -17.00 12.94
N GLY A 172 17.25 -16.38 11.79
CA GLY A 172 17.67 -17.00 10.53
C GLY A 172 16.65 -16.83 9.41
N ASP A 173 16.92 -17.49 8.29
CA ASP A 173 16.14 -17.48 7.07
C ASP A 173 15.01 -18.53 7.08
N GLY A 174 13.98 -18.26 6.29
CA GLY A 174 12.86 -19.17 6.07
C GLY A 174 12.11 -18.83 4.80
N ASP A 175 11.16 -19.69 4.44
CA ASP A 175 10.26 -19.50 3.31
C ASP A 175 8.83 -19.91 3.64
N ALA A 176 7.87 -19.39 2.87
CA ALA A 176 6.47 -19.73 2.97
C ALA A 176 5.81 -19.76 1.60
N ASP A 177 5.00 -20.78 1.37
CA ASP A 177 4.15 -20.92 0.20
C ASP A 177 2.68 -20.73 0.59
N GLU A 178 1.95 -19.93 -0.19
CA GLU A 178 0.54 -19.65 0.05
C GLU A 178 -0.27 -19.83 -1.23
N LEU A 179 -1.46 -20.40 -1.09
CA LEU A 179 -2.41 -20.59 -2.20
C LEU A 179 -3.77 -20.04 -1.78
N TYR A 180 -4.26 -19.06 -2.54
CA TYR A 180 -5.55 -18.41 -2.30
C TYR A 180 -6.55 -18.72 -3.42
N PHE A 181 -7.81 -18.87 -3.00
CA PHE A 181 -8.96 -18.99 -3.89
C PHE A 181 -10.00 -17.95 -3.50
N GLN A 182 -10.45 -17.17 -4.45
CA GLN A 182 -11.46 -16.14 -4.22
C GLN A 182 -12.56 -16.23 -5.26
N GLY A 183 -13.82 -16.28 -4.80
CA GLY A 183 -15.01 -16.10 -5.64
C GLY A 183 -15.64 -14.73 -5.38
N LEU A 184 -15.93 -13.99 -6.43
CA LEU A 184 -16.56 -12.66 -6.41
C LEU A 184 -17.92 -12.72 -7.08
N PHE A 185 -18.98 -12.32 -6.38
CA PHE A 185 -20.35 -12.28 -6.87
C PHE A 185 -20.89 -10.85 -6.82
N ASN A 186 -21.42 -10.37 -7.95
CA ASN A 186 -22.15 -9.11 -8.06
C ASN A 186 -23.66 -9.39 -8.23
N PHE A 187 -24.50 -8.71 -7.44
CA PHE A 187 -25.96 -8.88 -7.44
C PHE A 187 -26.67 -7.66 -8.06
#